data_d40e634f3d70b74ad4fa33fff325ccec
#
_entry.id   d40e634f3d70b74ad4fa33fff325ccec
#
_cell.length_a   1.000
_cell.length_b   1.000
_cell.length_c   1.000
_cell.angle_alpha   90.00
_cell.angle_beta   90.00
_cell.angle_gamma   90.00
#
_symmetry.space_group_name_H-M   'P 1'
#
loop_
_entity.id
_entity.type
_entity.pdbx_description
1 polymer ?
#
loop_
_entity_poly.entity_id
_entity_poly.type
_entity_poly.pdbx_seq_one_letter_code
_entity_poly.pdbx_strand_id
1 'polypeptide(L)'
;SNLDKKEIANGMWKNYGKTFIEYIFLSQLRKQKSHIKVIGENNLLKITQDKEPVIFVSGHFANFELMSMEITKRNISLATIYRPLNNIFLNPFMEFLRKKYICKNQIKKGFNGVRESIEYINKKSSIALMIDQRVSEGAKINFFGIPALTTTLPAQLSIKFNLNIIPVF
;
A
#
# COMPACT_ATOMS: atom_id res chain seq x y z
N SER A 1 -19.48 -5.89 -22.62
CA SER A 1 -19.16 -6.07 -24.05
C SER A 1 -17.65 -6.15 -24.26
N ASN A 2 -17.19 -6.51 -25.47
CA ASN A 2 -15.74 -6.50 -25.79
C ASN A 2 -15.18 -5.07 -25.87
N LEU A 3 -16.03 -4.09 -26.18
CA LEU A 3 -15.68 -2.67 -26.16
C LEU A 3 -15.37 -2.19 -24.75
N ASP A 4 -16.18 -2.55 -23.75
CA ASP A 4 -15.97 -2.17 -22.34
C ASP A 4 -14.66 -2.74 -21.80
N LYS A 5 -14.33 -3.98 -22.16
CA LYS A 5 -13.05 -4.60 -21.76
C LYS A 5 -11.85 -3.86 -22.33
N LYS A 6 -11.94 -3.40 -23.59
CA LYS A 6 -10.87 -2.64 -24.24
C LYS A 6 -10.70 -1.25 -23.62
N GLU A 7 -11.80 -0.59 -23.28
CA GLU A 7 -11.77 0.71 -22.60
C GLU A 7 -11.18 0.60 -21.19
N ILE A 8 -11.58 -0.41 -20.42
CA ILE A 8 -11.01 -0.68 -19.08
C ILE A 8 -9.52 -0.96 -19.19
N ALA A 9 -9.10 -1.81 -20.13
CA ALA A 9 -7.68 -2.10 -20.33
C ALA A 9 -6.88 -0.86 -20.72
N ASN A 10 -7.40 -0.02 -21.62
CA ASN A 10 -6.77 1.24 -22.00
C ASN A 10 -6.67 2.21 -20.81
N GLY A 11 -7.72 2.32 -19.99
CA GLY A 11 -7.71 3.13 -18.77
C GLY A 11 -6.66 2.67 -17.79
N MET A 12 -6.55 1.36 -17.58
CA MET A 12 -5.53 0.74 -16.72
C MET A 12 -4.10 1.08 -17.21
N TRP A 13 -3.81 0.87 -18.50
CA TRP A 13 -2.49 1.17 -19.05
C TRP A 13 -2.14 2.65 -18.99
N LYS A 14 -3.11 3.55 -19.23
CA LYS A 14 -2.92 4.99 -19.04
C LYS A 14 -2.57 5.33 -17.60
N ASN A 15 -3.23 4.70 -16.63
CA ASN A 15 -2.94 4.92 -15.22
C ASN A 15 -1.54 4.42 -14.83
N TYR A 16 -1.15 3.24 -15.28
CA TYR A 16 0.21 2.73 -15.07
C TYR A 16 1.26 3.66 -15.68
N GLY A 17 1.05 4.13 -16.91
CA GLY A 17 1.96 5.08 -17.57
C GLY A 17 2.12 6.38 -16.76
N LYS A 18 1.02 6.95 -16.24
CA LYS A 18 1.07 8.12 -15.36
C LYS A 18 1.87 7.84 -14.09
N THR A 19 1.57 6.74 -13.41
CA THR A 19 2.28 6.33 -12.19
C THR A 19 3.78 6.18 -12.43
N PHE A 20 4.19 5.58 -13.54
CA PHE A 20 5.62 5.48 -13.91
C PHE A 20 6.29 6.83 -14.10
N ILE A 21 5.62 7.77 -14.77
CA ILE A 21 6.15 9.14 -14.95
C ILE A 21 6.24 9.84 -13.59
N GLU A 22 5.27 9.69 -12.73
CA GLU A 22 5.25 10.30 -11.39
C GLU A 22 6.40 9.83 -10.49
N TYR A 23 6.98 8.65 -10.74
CA TYR A 23 8.19 8.22 -10.04
C TYR A 23 9.38 9.16 -10.23
N ILE A 24 9.48 9.84 -11.37
CA ILE A 24 10.51 10.85 -11.63
C ILE A 24 10.33 12.05 -10.68
N PHE A 25 9.09 12.34 -10.32
CA PHE A 25 8.72 13.50 -9.51
C PHE A 25 8.53 13.18 -8.01
N LEU A 26 8.80 11.95 -7.54
CA LEU A 26 8.60 11.57 -6.14
C LEU A 26 9.32 12.48 -5.15
N SER A 27 10.53 12.96 -5.49
CA SER A 27 11.26 13.91 -4.67
C SER A 27 10.51 15.23 -4.49
N GLN A 28 9.90 15.73 -5.56
CA GLN A 28 9.12 16.96 -5.54
C GLN A 28 7.78 16.75 -4.80
N LEU A 29 7.06 15.66 -5.10
CA LEU A 29 5.81 15.30 -4.44
C LEU A 29 5.98 15.15 -2.92
N ARG A 30 7.13 14.60 -2.49
CA ARG A 30 7.43 14.49 -1.06
C ARG A 30 7.67 15.86 -0.39
N LYS A 31 8.29 16.80 -1.08
CA LYS A 31 8.62 18.13 -0.53
C LYS A 31 7.43 19.07 -0.58
N GLN A 32 6.60 18.98 -1.62
CA GLN A 32 5.49 19.88 -1.85
C GLN A 32 4.25 19.50 -1.05
N LYS A 33 3.58 20.52 -0.48
CA LYS A 33 2.31 20.32 0.26
C LYS A 33 1.07 20.50 -0.63
N SER A 34 1.21 21.04 -1.84
CA SER A 34 0.09 21.54 -2.66
C SER A 34 -0.48 20.55 -3.68
N HIS A 35 0.23 19.47 -4.03
CA HIS A 35 -0.21 18.55 -5.08
C HIS A 35 -1.10 17.41 -4.60
N ILE A 36 -1.08 17.10 -3.31
CA ILE A 36 -1.84 16.02 -2.71
C ILE A 36 -2.73 16.60 -1.62
N LYS A 37 -4.04 16.47 -1.80
CA LYS A 37 -5.03 16.82 -0.78
C LYS A 37 -5.38 15.56 0.02
N VAL A 38 -5.13 15.59 1.32
CA VAL A 38 -5.51 14.51 2.23
C VAL A 38 -6.86 14.84 2.85
N ILE A 39 -7.83 13.97 2.66
CA ILE A 39 -9.15 14.05 3.31
C ILE A 39 -9.12 13.10 4.51
N GLY A 40 -9.64 13.54 5.65
CA GLY A 40 -9.59 12.75 6.90
C GLY A 40 -8.25 12.83 7.62
N GLU A 41 -7.48 13.90 7.43
CA GLU A 41 -6.16 14.11 8.07
C GLU A 41 -6.20 13.97 9.60
N ASN A 42 -7.33 14.35 10.23
CA ASN A 42 -7.50 14.19 11.67
C ASN A 42 -7.34 12.74 12.15
N ASN A 43 -7.71 11.75 11.32
CA ASN A 43 -7.52 10.34 11.64
C ASN A 43 -6.03 9.98 11.71
N LEU A 44 -5.22 10.53 10.79
CA LEU A 44 -3.76 10.33 10.80
C LEU A 44 -3.09 11.03 11.98
N LEU A 45 -3.56 12.23 12.33
CA LEU A 45 -3.07 12.96 13.52
C LEU A 45 -3.35 12.18 14.80
N LYS A 46 -4.55 11.58 14.92
CA LYS A 46 -4.89 10.73 16.07
C LYS A 46 -3.93 9.54 16.19
N ILE A 47 -3.66 8.83 15.10
CA ILE A 47 -2.71 7.70 15.09
C ILE A 47 -1.31 8.16 15.54
N THR A 48 -0.89 9.36 15.11
CA THR A 48 0.41 9.93 15.51
C THR A 48 0.45 10.23 17.01
N GLN A 49 -0.64 10.72 17.58
CA GLN A 49 -0.78 11.03 19.01
C GLN A 49 -0.84 9.76 19.87
N ASP A 50 -1.65 8.79 19.47
CA ASP A 50 -1.85 7.54 20.20
C ASP A 50 -0.59 6.66 20.20
N LYS A 51 0.29 6.83 19.20
CA LYS A 51 1.52 6.04 18.99
C LYS A 51 1.28 4.53 18.92
N GLU A 52 0.06 4.12 18.69
CA GLU A 52 -0.29 2.71 18.50
C GLU A 52 -0.25 2.36 17.01
N PRO A 53 0.36 1.22 16.63
CA PRO A 53 0.40 0.81 15.24
C PRO A 53 -1.00 0.46 14.73
N VAL A 54 -1.22 0.68 13.45
CA VAL A 54 -2.46 0.32 12.76
C VAL A 54 -2.15 -0.41 11.46
N ILE A 55 -3.15 -1.02 10.84
CA ILE A 55 -3.04 -1.67 9.55
C ILE A 55 -3.76 -0.82 8.51
N PHE A 56 -3.01 -0.19 7.63
CA PHE A 56 -3.57 0.52 6.49
C PHE A 56 -3.84 -0.45 5.34
N VAL A 57 -5.05 -0.44 4.81
CA VAL A 57 -5.44 -1.25 3.65
C VAL A 57 -5.92 -0.35 2.52
N SER A 58 -5.53 -0.69 1.29
CA SER A 58 -5.94 0.05 0.10
C SER A 58 -6.03 -0.89 -1.12
N GLY A 59 -6.35 -0.32 -2.27
CA GLY A 59 -6.26 -0.94 -3.58
C GLY A 59 -5.28 -0.19 -4.49
N HIS A 60 -5.04 -0.75 -5.68
CA HIS A 60 -4.18 -0.13 -6.69
C HIS A 60 -4.92 1.01 -7.43
N PHE A 61 -5.44 1.98 -6.67
CA PHE A 61 -6.13 3.16 -7.21
C PHE A 61 -5.13 4.24 -7.59
N ALA A 62 -5.21 4.78 -8.80
CA ALA A 62 -4.34 5.84 -9.28
C ALA A 62 -2.86 5.58 -8.92
N ASN A 63 -2.16 6.55 -8.35
CA ASN A 63 -0.82 6.35 -7.78
C ASN A 63 -0.91 5.98 -6.30
N PHE A 64 -1.13 4.70 -6.03
CA PHE A 64 -1.23 4.12 -4.68
C PHE A 64 0.04 4.28 -3.82
N GLU A 65 1.20 4.55 -4.44
CA GLU A 65 2.45 4.80 -3.72
C GLU A 65 2.37 6.07 -2.86
N LEU A 66 1.58 7.06 -3.30
CA LEU A 66 1.42 8.33 -2.59
C LEU A 66 0.74 8.17 -1.23
N MET A 67 -0.09 7.14 -1.03
CA MET A 67 -0.67 6.81 0.27
C MET A 67 0.43 6.63 1.32
N SER A 68 1.37 5.73 1.06
CA SER A 68 2.47 5.44 1.99
C SER A 68 3.40 6.65 2.18
N MET A 69 3.59 7.45 1.14
CA MET A 69 4.34 8.71 1.23
C MET A 69 3.65 9.68 2.19
N GLU A 70 2.36 9.91 2.03
CA GLU A 70 1.62 10.86 2.87
C GLU A 70 1.53 10.41 4.33
N ILE A 71 1.41 9.11 4.59
CA ILE A 71 1.45 8.55 5.95
C ILE A 71 2.84 8.82 6.59
N THR A 72 3.93 8.51 5.87
CA THR A 72 5.29 8.72 6.40
C THR A 72 5.69 10.18 6.52
N LYS A 73 5.12 11.09 5.73
CA LYS A 73 5.31 12.56 5.88
C LYS A 73 4.77 13.07 7.22
N ARG A 74 3.83 12.37 7.84
CA ARG A 74 3.24 12.70 9.14
C ARG A 74 3.92 12.00 10.31
N ASN A 75 5.15 11.51 10.10
CA ASN A 75 5.97 10.83 11.10
C ASN A 75 5.34 9.55 11.69
N ILE A 76 4.40 8.94 10.98
CA ILE A 76 3.89 7.62 11.34
C ILE A 76 4.92 6.59 10.90
N SER A 77 5.41 5.78 11.86
CA SER A 77 6.28 4.64 11.55
C SER A 77 5.49 3.63 10.73
N LEU A 78 5.97 3.34 9.51
CA LEU A 78 5.27 2.51 8.54
C LEU A 78 6.22 1.50 7.91
N ALA A 79 5.71 0.28 7.68
CA ALA A 79 6.32 -0.70 6.79
C ALA A 79 5.30 -1.10 5.72
N THR A 80 5.72 -1.13 4.46
CA THR A 80 4.84 -1.43 3.31
C THR A 80 5.12 -2.82 2.75
N ILE A 81 4.07 -3.61 2.55
CA ILE A 81 4.18 -4.91 1.90
C ILE A 81 4.07 -4.70 0.38
N TYR A 82 5.07 -5.17 -0.36
CA TYR A 82 5.13 -5.02 -1.80
C TYR A 82 5.57 -6.31 -2.49
N ARG A 83 5.24 -6.44 -3.76
CA ARG A 83 5.76 -7.48 -4.64
C ARG A 83 6.91 -6.89 -5.47
N PRO A 84 8.13 -7.49 -5.45
CA PRO A 84 9.21 -7.09 -6.34
C PRO A 84 8.79 -7.17 -7.81
N LEU A 85 9.34 -6.28 -8.63
CA LEU A 85 9.15 -6.33 -10.07
C LEU A 85 9.87 -7.54 -10.65
N ASN A 86 9.28 -8.16 -11.67
CA ASN A 86 9.90 -9.27 -12.39
C ASN A 86 11.14 -8.84 -13.18
N ASN A 87 11.25 -7.55 -13.52
CA ASN A 87 12.41 -7.00 -14.21
C ASN A 87 13.55 -6.79 -13.21
N ILE A 88 14.60 -7.61 -13.33
CA ILE A 88 15.76 -7.64 -12.43
C ILE A 88 16.61 -6.36 -12.47
N PHE A 89 16.58 -5.62 -13.59
CA PHE A 89 17.32 -4.36 -13.73
C PHE A 89 16.53 -3.18 -13.17
N LEU A 90 15.21 -3.16 -13.37
CA LEU A 90 14.35 -2.08 -12.92
C LEU A 90 14.01 -2.18 -11.42
N ASN A 91 13.92 -3.40 -10.89
CA ASN A 91 13.50 -3.62 -9.50
C ASN A 91 14.42 -2.92 -8.47
N PRO A 92 15.76 -3.00 -8.54
CA PRO A 92 16.63 -2.31 -7.59
C PRO A 92 16.46 -0.79 -7.62
N PHE A 93 16.27 -0.23 -8.80
CA PHE A 93 16.03 1.21 -8.95
C PHE A 93 14.69 1.63 -8.32
N MET A 94 13.62 0.87 -8.56
CA MET A 94 12.32 1.13 -7.98
C MET A 94 12.33 0.97 -6.44
N GLU A 95 13.00 -0.07 -5.93
CA GLU A 95 13.18 -0.26 -4.48
C GLU A 95 13.95 0.91 -3.84
N PHE A 96 14.99 1.41 -4.52
CA PHE A 96 15.74 2.58 -4.06
C PHE A 96 14.84 3.83 -3.96
N LEU A 97 14.05 4.12 -5.01
CA LEU A 97 13.15 5.26 -5.02
C LEU A 97 12.07 5.14 -3.93
N ARG A 98 11.48 3.95 -3.77
CA ARG A 98 10.50 3.67 -2.70
C ARG A 98 11.09 3.92 -1.32
N LYS A 99 12.25 3.34 -1.03
CA LYS A 99 12.93 3.51 0.27
C LYS A 99 13.29 4.96 0.55
N LYS A 100 13.70 5.69 -0.48
CA LYS A 100 14.14 7.08 -0.35
C LYS A 100 12.99 8.08 -0.20
N TYR A 101 11.90 7.91 -0.96
CA TYR A 101 10.87 8.93 -1.09
C TYR A 101 9.49 8.52 -0.57
N ILE A 102 9.19 7.24 -0.46
CA ILE A 102 7.86 6.75 -0.10
C ILE A 102 7.86 6.22 1.33
N CYS A 103 8.48 5.08 1.56
CA CYS A 103 8.57 4.43 2.85
C CYS A 103 9.90 3.66 2.97
N LYS A 104 10.67 3.94 4.00
CA LYS A 104 11.99 3.31 4.21
C LYS A 104 11.89 1.80 4.42
N ASN A 105 10.88 1.37 5.15
CA ASN A 105 10.70 -0.04 5.51
C ASN A 105 9.83 -0.73 4.46
N GLN A 106 10.45 -1.63 3.71
CA GLN A 106 9.82 -2.37 2.62
C GLN A 106 9.85 -3.86 2.95
N ILE A 107 8.68 -4.50 3.00
CA ILE A 107 8.50 -5.93 3.28
C ILE A 107 8.19 -6.65 1.96
N LYS A 108 8.98 -7.63 1.58
CA LYS A 108 8.69 -8.44 0.40
C LYS A 108 7.53 -9.40 0.69
N LYS A 109 6.52 -9.43 -0.20
CA LYS A 109 5.40 -10.35 -0.11
C LYS A 109 5.91 -11.80 -0.14
N GLY A 110 5.36 -12.65 0.74
CA GLY A 110 5.69 -14.06 0.86
C GLY A 110 5.72 -14.52 2.32
N PHE A 111 6.15 -15.75 2.56
CA PHE A 111 6.18 -16.34 3.90
C PHE A 111 7.02 -15.51 4.90
N ASN A 112 8.20 -15.07 4.48
CA ASN A 112 9.05 -14.21 5.31
C ASN A 112 8.41 -12.83 5.57
N GLY A 113 7.59 -12.33 4.64
CA GLY A 113 6.90 -11.05 4.79
C GLY A 113 5.91 -11.02 5.96
N VAL A 114 5.28 -12.14 6.28
CA VAL A 114 4.41 -12.25 7.48
C VAL A 114 5.24 -12.08 8.75
N ARG A 115 6.39 -12.77 8.82
CA ARG A 115 7.30 -12.68 9.96
C ARG A 115 7.86 -11.25 10.12
N GLU A 116 8.33 -10.67 9.04
CA GLU A 116 8.82 -9.28 9.04
C GLU A 116 7.72 -8.29 9.46
N SER A 117 6.47 -8.51 9.02
CA SER A 117 5.34 -7.67 9.46
C SER A 117 5.15 -7.73 10.98
N ILE A 118 5.25 -8.91 11.58
CA ILE A 118 5.16 -9.10 13.03
C ILE A 118 6.31 -8.38 13.75
N GLU A 119 7.53 -8.47 13.22
CA GLU A 119 8.70 -7.78 13.77
C GLU A 119 8.51 -6.25 13.75
N TYR A 120 7.96 -5.70 12.66
CA TYR A 120 7.65 -4.26 12.58
C TYR A 120 6.53 -3.84 13.54
N ILE A 121 5.48 -4.63 13.68
CA ILE A 121 4.40 -4.35 14.65
C ILE A 121 4.95 -4.34 16.08
N ASN A 122 5.80 -5.29 16.44
CA ASN A 122 6.45 -5.33 17.76
C ASN A 122 7.36 -4.11 18.01
N LYS A 123 7.87 -3.48 16.95
CA LYS A 123 8.62 -2.21 16.99
C LYS A 123 7.69 -0.98 16.89
N LYS A 124 6.38 -1.15 17.11
CA LYS A 124 5.38 -0.08 17.03
C LYS A 124 5.29 0.59 15.66
N SER A 125 5.55 -0.15 14.60
CA SER A 125 5.35 0.31 13.22
C SER A 125 4.02 -0.17 12.67
N SER A 126 3.28 0.72 12.03
CA SER A 126 2.08 0.38 11.25
C SER A 126 2.45 -0.42 10.00
N ILE A 127 1.50 -1.17 9.48
CA ILE A 127 1.67 -1.94 8.25
C ILE A 127 0.74 -1.39 7.19
N ALA A 128 1.23 -1.26 5.95
CA ALA A 128 0.38 -0.92 4.80
C ALA A 128 0.45 -2.01 3.73
N LEU A 129 -0.70 -2.39 3.19
CA LEU A 129 -0.79 -3.38 2.12
C LEU A 129 -1.99 -3.14 1.20
N MET A 130 -1.84 -3.56 -0.07
CA MET A 130 -2.91 -3.58 -1.06
C MET A 130 -3.66 -4.91 -0.96
N ILE A 131 -5.00 -4.86 -0.97
CA ILE A 131 -5.86 -6.03 -0.75
C ILE A 131 -6.74 -6.40 -1.94
N ASP A 132 -6.66 -5.66 -3.04
CA ASP A 132 -7.50 -5.78 -4.24
C ASP A 132 -7.03 -6.82 -5.25
N GLN A 133 -5.87 -7.45 -5.01
CA GLN A 133 -5.36 -8.50 -5.89
C GLN A 133 -5.65 -9.88 -5.36
N ARG A 134 -6.00 -10.80 -6.28
CA ARG A 134 -6.14 -12.21 -5.98
C ARG A 134 -4.87 -12.78 -5.34
N VAL A 135 -5.05 -13.60 -4.30
CA VAL A 135 -3.97 -14.37 -3.66
C VAL A 135 -4.30 -15.86 -3.69
N SER A 136 -3.32 -16.69 -4.02
CA SER A 136 -3.51 -18.15 -4.18
C SER A 136 -3.99 -18.82 -2.89
N GLU A 137 -3.52 -18.33 -1.73
CA GLU A 137 -3.78 -18.86 -0.40
C GLU A 137 -4.83 -18.04 0.38
N GLY A 138 -5.62 -17.22 -0.35
CA GLY A 138 -6.66 -16.40 0.24
C GLY A 138 -7.92 -17.17 0.64
N ALA A 139 -8.71 -16.58 1.52
CA ALA A 139 -10.07 -17.04 1.79
C ALA A 139 -10.98 -16.72 0.60
N LYS A 140 -11.90 -17.66 0.30
CA LYS A 140 -12.91 -17.46 -0.73
C LYS A 140 -14.04 -16.61 -0.15
N ILE A 141 -14.09 -15.33 -0.55
CA ILE A 141 -15.06 -14.35 -0.06
C ILE A 141 -15.93 -13.89 -1.23
N ASN A 142 -17.22 -13.70 -0.98
CA ASN A 142 -18.15 -13.19 -2.00
C ASN A 142 -17.89 -11.68 -2.20
N PHE A 143 -17.46 -11.30 -3.42
CA PHE A 143 -17.22 -9.92 -3.81
C PHE A 143 -18.16 -9.57 -4.97
N PHE A 144 -19.15 -8.70 -4.73
CA PHE A 144 -20.23 -8.37 -5.69
C PHE A 144 -20.92 -9.59 -6.30
N GLY A 145 -21.25 -10.59 -5.49
CA GLY A 145 -21.91 -11.81 -5.93
C GLY A 145 -20.97 -12.86 -6.56
N ILE A 146 -19.67 -12.58 -6.70
CA ILE A 146 -18.68 -13.47 -7.30
C ILE A 146 -17.66 -13.89 -6.25
N PRO A 147 -17.40 -15.21 -6.07
CA PRO A 147 -16.38 -15.68 -5.14
C PRO A 147 -14.98 -15.24 -5.58
N ALA A 148 -14.27 -14.51 -4.72
CA ALA A 148 -12.91 -14.03 -4.94
C ALA A 148 -11.96 -14.52 -3.84
N LEU A 149 -10.76 -14.96 -4.25
CA LEU A 149 -9.71 -15.32 -3.30
C LEU A 149 -9.06 -14.05 -2.76
N THR A 150 -9.36 -13.73 -1.50
CA THR A 150 -8.97 -12.49 -0.82
C THR A 150 -7.95 -12.77 0.28
N THR A 151 -6.97 -11.91 0.44
CA THR A 151 -5.97 -12.03 1.50
C THR A 151 -6.61 -11.91 2.89
N THR A 152 -6.22 -12.79 3.80
CA THR A 152 -6.66 -12.75 5.21
C THR A 152 -5.64 -12.08 6.12
N LEU A 153 -4.47 -11.70 5.60
CA LEU A 153 -3.36 -11.18 6.39
C LEU A 153 -3.74 -9.96 7.24
N PRO A 154 -4.46 -8.94 6.75
CA PRO A 154 -4.85 -7.80 7.58
C PRO A 154 -5.69 -8.22 8.78
N ALA A 155 -6.67 -9.09 8.56
CA ALA A 155 -7.56 -9.59 9.63
C ALA A 155 -6.78 -10.43 10.65
N GLN A 156 -5.88 -11.31 10.20
CA GLN A 156 -5.04 -12.12 11.08
C GLN A 156 -4.14 -11.25 11.97
N LEU A 157 -3.48 -10.23 11.39
CA LEU A 157 -2.65 -9.30 12.15
C LEU A 157 -3.48 -8.45 13.11
N SER A 158 -4.64 -7.97 12.68
CA SER A 158 -5.58 -7.19 13.51
C SER A 158 -6.02 -7.99 14.75
N ILE A 159 -6.48 -9.22 14.56
CA ILE A 159 -6.95 -10.08 15.66
C ILE A 159 -5.78 -10.43 16.60
N LYS A 160 -4.64 -10.81 16.04
CA LYS A 160 -3.48 -11.25 16.83
C LYS A 160 -2.88 -10.15 17.70
N PHE A 161 -2.85 -8.93 17.22
CA PHE A 161 -2.19 -7.80 17.87
C PHE A 161 -3.17 -6.73 18.37
N ASN A 162 -4.47 -6.97 18.27
CA ASN A 162 -5.54 -6.03 18.62
C ASN A 162 -5.35 -4.66 17.94
N LEU A 163 -5.11 -4.66 16.61
CA LEU A 163 -4.85 -3.47 15.82
C LEU A 163 -6.07 -3.05 15.02
N ASN A 164 -6.28 -1.76 14.90
CA ASN A 164 -7.29 -1.19 14.02
C ASN A 164 -6.89 -1.34 12.55
N ILE A 165 -7.86 -1.66 11.69
CA ILE A 165 -7.71 -1.64 10.23
C ILE A 165 -8.28 -0.31 9.71
N ILE A 166 -7.48 0.41 8.94
CA ILE A 166 -7.85 1.73 8.39
C ILE A 166 -7.82 1.65 6.87
N PRO A 167 -8.98 1.71 6.21
CA PRO A 167 -9.03 1.81 4.75
C PRO A 167 -8.62 3.21 4.29
N VAL A 168 -7.85 3.26 3.20
CA VAL A 168 -7.39 4.50 2.56
C VAL A 168 -7.63 4.41 1.06
N PHE A 169 -8.21 5.47 0.45
CA PHE A 169 -8.54 5.53 -0.97
C PHE A 169 -8.02 6.82 -1.61
#